data_222e1bf35034f1432a99c61305461c56
#
_entry.id   222e1bf35034f1432a99c61305461c56
#
_cell.length_a   1.000
_cell.length_b   1.000
_cell.length_c   1.000
_cell.angle_alpha   90.00
_cell.angle_beta   90.00
_cell.angle_gamma   90.00
#
_symmetry.space_group_name_H-M   'P 1'
#
loop_
_entity.id
_entity.type
_entity.pdbx_description
1 polymer ?
#
loop_
_entity_poly.entity_id
_entity_poly.type
_entity_poly.pdbx_seq_one_letter_code
_entity_poly.pdbx_strand_id
1 'polypeptide(L)'
;MKIHVLNTGFFKLDGGAMFGVVPKSLWSRTNPADENNMCSWALRSLLIEDGDRLMLIDTGMGDKQSDKFFSHYHLHGTDTLDKNLNKLGFSKDDITDVFLTHLHFDHCGGSVVWNEQKNAYRPNFKNAIYWSTENHWEWAVNQIGRAHV
;
A
#
# COMPACT_ATOMS: atom_id res chain seq x y z
N MET A 1 -19.47 -13.73 5.67
CA MET A 1 -18.38 -12.93 5.07
C MET A 1 -18.90 -11.53 4.75
N LYS A 2 -18.19 -10.47 5.16
CA LYS A 2 -18.40 -9.06 4.75
C LYS A 2 -17.11 -8.52 4.18
N ILE A 3 -17.21 -7.59 3.22
CA ILE A 3 -16.07 -6.98 2.54
C ILE A 3 -16.19 -5.46 2.65
N HIS A 4 -15.12 -4.81 3.11
CA HIS A 4 -15.05 -3.37 3.24
C HIS A 4 -13.87 -2.84 2.40
N VAL A 5 -14.10 -1.76 1.67
CA VAL A 5 -13.05 -1.03 0.97
C VAL A 5 -12.50 0.04 1.92
N LEU A 6 -11.20 -0.04 2.22
CA LEU A 6 -10.51 0.92 3.07
C LEU A 6 -9.68 1.87 2.21
N ASN A 7 -10.01 3.15 2.22
CA ASN A 7 -9.14 4.16 1.62
C ASN A 7 -7.99 4.46 2.59
N THR A 8 -6.75 4.39 2.10
CA THR A 8 -5.56 4.62 2.93
C THR A 8 -4.78 5.86 2.52
N GLY A 9 -5.34 6.67 1.63
CA GLY A 9 -4.78 7.90 1.11
C GLY A 9 -4.59 7.87 -0.40
N PHE A 10 -3.82 8.83 -0.89
CA PHE A 10 -3.46 8.97 -2.29
C PHE A 10 -1.98 9.26 -2.43
N PHE A 11 -1.43 8.94 -3.58
CA PHE A 11 -0.06 9.28 -3.97
C PHE A 11 -0.01 9.63 -5.45
N LYS A 12 1.11 10.20 -5.91
CA LYS A 12 1.30 10.53 -7.32
C LYS A 12 2.41 9.69 -7.94
N LEU A 13 2.19 9.29 -9.19
CA LEU A 13 3.19 8.69 -10.06
C LEU A 13 3.09 9.27 -11.46
N ASP A 14 4.21 9.25 -12.18
CA ASP A 14 4.25 9.65 -13.59
C ASP A 14 3.31 8.80 -14.44
N GLY A 15 2.42 9.45 -15.19
CA GLY A 15 1.45 8.77 -16.02
C GLY A 15 2.10 7.94 -17.14
N GLY A 16 3.26 8.35 -17.64
CA GLY A 16 4.01 7.58 -18.63
C GLY A 16 4.56 6.28 -18.04
N ALA A 17 5.07 6.33 -16.80
CA ALA A 17 5.52 5.12 -16.08
C ALA A 17 4.36 4.16 -15.83
N MET A 18 3.17 4.67 -15.46
CA MET A 18 2.02 3.84 -15.13
C MET A 18 1.33 3.24 -16.38
N PHE A 19 1.22 4.02 -17.46
CA PHE A 19 0.52 3.59 -18.67
C PHE A 19 1.45 3.05 -19.77
N GLY A 20 2.76 3.17 -19.58
CA GLY A 20 3.76 2.63 -20.50
C GLY A 20 3.56 3.12 -21.93
N VAL A 21 3.34 2.19 -22.85
CA VAL A 21 3.18 2.48 -24.29
C VAL A 21 1.81 3.04 -24.68
N VAL A 22 0.86 3.12 -23.75
CA VAL A 22 -0.47 3.69 -24.05
C VAL A 22 -0.36 5.21 -24.25
N PRO A 23 -0.84 5.76 -25.37
CA PRO A 23 -0.74 7.20 -25.65
C PRO A 23 -1.42 8.07 -24.58
N LYS A 24 -0.75 9.14 -24.17
CA LYS A 24 -1.29 10.11 -23.18
C LYS A 24 -2.66 10.66 -23.58
N SER A 25 -2.90 10.89 -24.87
CA SER A 25 -4.19 11.35 -25.38
C SER A 25 -5.37 10.41 -25.09
N LEU A 26 -5.08 9.13 -24.79
CA LEU A 26 -6.10 8.15 -24.41
C LEU A 26 -6.29 8.12 -22.89
N TRP A 27 -5.22 7.88 -22.13
CA TRP A 27 -5.34 7.69 -20.68
C TRP A 27 -5.61 8.99 -19.90
N SER A 28 -5.17 10.15 -20.38
CA SER A 28 -5.38 11.42 -19.68
C SER A 28 -6.85 11.85 -19.59
N ARG A 29 -7.74 11.24 -20.36
CA ARG A 29 -9.19 11.48 -20.29
C ARG A 29 -9.81 10.95 -19.00
N THR A 30 -9.27 9.86 -18.47
CA THR A 30 -9.76 9.19 -17.25
C THR A 30 -8.83 9.39 -16.07
N ASN A 31 -7.56 9.66 -16.32
CA ASN A 31 -6.51 9.84 -15.33
C ASN A 31 -5.74 11.14 -15.63
N PRO A 32 -6.31 12.31 -15.27
CA PRO A 32 -5.67 13.59 -15.55
C PRO A 32 -4.34 13.72 -14.82
N ALA A 33 -3.32 14.17 -15.54
CA ALA A 33 -2.00 14.45 -14.99
C ALA A 33 -1.82 15.96 -14.74
N ASP A 34 -0.97 16.30 -13.77
CA ASP A 34 -0.51 17.67 -13.56
C ASP A 34 0.56 18.09 -14.58
N GLU A 35 1.15 19.29 -14.42
CA GLU A 35 2.17 19.85 -15.30
C GLU A 35 3.45 18.98 -15.37
N ASN A 36 3.71 18.18 -14.34
CA ASN A 36 4.84 17.26 -14.26
C ASN A 36 4.50 15.84 -14.74
N ASN A 37 3.35 15.66 -15.40
CA ASN A 37 2.83 14.38 -15.84
C ASN A 37 2.45 13.41 -14.72
N MET A 38 2.29 13.90 -13.48
CA MET A 38 1.96 13.10 -12.31
C MET A 38 0.44 12.90 -12.20
N CYS A 39 0.01 11.65 -12.17
CA CYS A 39 -1.38 11.26 -11.91
C CYS A 39 -1.56 10.93 -10.43
N SER A 40 -2.74 11.23 -9.89
CA SER A 40 -3.12 10.85 -8.52
C SER A 40 -3.72 9.45 -8.49
N TRP A 41 -3.18 8.60 -7.64
CA TRP A 41 -3.57 7.21 -7.45
C TRP A 41 -4.09 6.97 -6.04
N ALA A 42 -5.18 6.22 -5.94
CA ALA A 42 -5.74 5.87 -4.64
C ALA A 42 -5.03 4.63 -4.06
N LEU A 43 -4.59 4.75 -2.81
CA LEU A 43 -4.18 3.61 -2.00
C LEU A 43 -5.43 2.98 -1.39
N ARG A 44 -5.75 1.75 -1.77
CA ARG A 44 -6.91 1.02 -1.24
C ARG A 44 -6.53 -0.36 -0.79
N SER A 45 -7.07 -0.73 0.36
CA SER A 45 -6.99 -2.07 0.91
C SER A 45 -8.40 -2.65 1.02
N LEU A 46 -8.53 -3.97 1.10
CA LEU A 46 -9.79 -4.62 1.43
C LEU A 46 -9.69 -5.23 2.82
N LEU A 47 -10.74 -5.06 3.62
CA LEU A 47 -10.91 -5.78 4.88
C LEU A 47 -12.02 -6.80 4.69
N ILE A 48 -11.74 -8.05 5.02
CA ILE A 48 -12.68 -9.17 4.92
C ILE A 48 -12.93 -9.72 6.32
N GLU A 49 -14.19 -9.65 6.75
CA GLU A 49 -14.66 -10.32 7.97
C GLU A 49 -15.25 -11.67 7.59
N ASP A 50 -14.75 -12.77 8.14
CA ASP A 50 -15.29 -14.11 7.91
C ASP A 50 -15.12 -14.99 9.15
N GLY A 51 -16.22 -15.16 9.89
CA GLY A 51 -16.18 -15.81 11.19
C GLY A 51 -15.26 -15.09 12.17
N ASP A 52 -14.31 -15.81 12.72
CA ASP A 52 -13.30 -15.27 13.66
C ASP A 52 -12.07 -14.67 12.94
N ARG A 53 -12.08 -14.63 11.61
CA ARG A 53 -10.99 -14.09 10.82
C ARG A 53 -11.28 -12.68 10.36
N LEU A 54 -10.29 -11.80 10.53
CA LEU A 54 -10.28 -10.45 10.01
C LEU A 54 -9.05 -10.32 9.11
N MET A 55 -9.25 -10.43 7.79
CA MET A 55 -8.19 -10.46 6.81
C MET A 55 -8.05 -9.12 6.11
N LEU A 56 -6.85 -8.55 6.12
CA LEU A 56 -6.50 -7.33 5.40
C LEU A 56 -5.74 -7.70 4.11
N ILE A 57 -6.25 -7.24 2.97
CA ILE A 57 -5.59 -7.39 1.67
C ILE A 57 -4.86 -6.10 1.35
N ASP A 58 -3.54 -6.18 1.23
CA ASP A 58 -2.58 -5.08 1.10
C ASP A 58 -2.62 -4.08 2.27
N THR A 59 -1.54 -3.37 2.46
CA THR A 59 -1.32 -2.53 3.65
C THR A 59 -1.02 -1.07 3.33
N GLY A 60 -1.06 -0.72 2.05
CA GLY A 60 -0.67 0.59 1.57
C GLY A 60 0.83 0.85 1.68
N MET A 61 1.22 2.09 1.56
CA MET A 61 2.62 2.53 1.50
C MET A 61 3.32 2.56 2.87
N GLY A 62 2.53 2.73 3.96
CA GLY A 62 3.09 2.93 5.30
C GLY A 62 3.79 4.27 5.46
N ASP A 63 4.57 4.40 6.54
CA ASP A 63 5.21 5.66 6.95
C ASP A 63 6.69 5.50 7.35
N LYS A 64 7.28 4.32 7.09
CA LYS A 64 8.64 4.00 7.56
C LYS A 64 9.77 4.59 6.72
N GLN A 65 9.48 5.02 5.52
CA GLN A 65 10.47 5.55 4.59
C GLN A 65 10.85 6.99 4.93
N SER A 66 11.94 7.48 4.33
CA SER A 66 12.40 8.84 4.57
C SER A 66 11.51 9.89 3.89
N ASP A 67 11.56 11.12 4.37
CA ASP A 67 10.87 12.26 3.75
C ASP A 67 11.29 12.44 2.28
N LYS A 68 12.58 12.17 1.97
CA LYS A 68 13.08 12.21 0.60
C LYS A 68 12.37 11.17 -0.27
N PHE A 69 12.13 9.96 0.22
CA PHE A 69 11.37 8.94 -0.51
C PHE A 69 9.94 9.43 -0.76
N PHE A 70 9.24 9.87 0.29
CA PHE A 70 7.85 10.31 0.15
C PHE A 70 7.69 11.56 -0.70
N SER A 71 8.71 12.44 -0.78
CA SER A 71 8.66 13.62 -1.64
C SER A 71 8.53 13.30 -3.13
N HIS A 72 8.97 12.11 -3.57
CA HIS A 72 8.80 11.65 -4.95
C HIS A 72 7.36 11.20 -5.26
N TYR A 73 6.59 10.86 -4.24
CA TYR A 73 5.25 10.28 -4.40
C TYR A 73 4.12 11.21 -3.97
N HIS A 74 4.43 12.37 -3.43
CA HIS A 74 3.44 13.41 -3.09
C HIS A 74 2.21 12.85 -2.38
N LEU A 75 2.39 12.18 -1.24
CA LEU A 75 1.28 11.64 -0.45
C LEU A 75 0.27 12.73 -0.12
N HIS A 76 -1.02 12.44 -0.30
CA HIS A 76 -2.09 13.39 -0.06
C HIS A 76 -3.40 12.70 0.36
N GLY A 77 -4.41 13.53 0.68
CA GLY A 77 -5.65 13.06 1.27
C GLY A 77 -5.58 13.00 2.80
N THR A 78 -6.71 12.74 3.43
CA THR A 78 -6.87 12.72 4.89
C THR A 78 -7.15 11.33 5.45
N ASP A 79 -7.41 10.37 4.58
CA ASP A 79 -7.66 8.99 4.97
C ASP A 79 -6.36 8.26 5.33
N THR A 80 -6.46 7.40 6.31
CA THR A 80 -5.39 6.47 6.69
C THR A 80 -6.00 5.10 6.98
N LEU A 81 -5.19 4.06 6.96
CA LEU A 81 -5.64 2.72 7.31
C LEU A 81 -6.24 2.68 8.71
N ASP A 82 -5.56 3.28 9.70
CA ASP A 82 -6.02 3.32 11.09
C ASP A 82 -7.37 4.02 11.24
N LYS A 83 -7.55 5.17 10.59
CA LYS A 83 -8.83 5.90 10.64
C LYS A 83 -9.98 5.05 10.07
N ASN A 84 -9.73 4.32 8.99
CA ASN A 84 -10.76 3.51 8.36
C ASN A 84 -11.05 2.21 9.12
N LEU A 85 -10.05 1.57 9.71
CA LEU A 85 -10.25 0.47 10.64
C LEU A 85 -11.10 0.92 11.84
N ASN A 86 -10.71 2.05 12.47
CA ASN A 86 -11.42 2.58 13.63
C ASN A 86 -12.88 2.94 13.33
N LYS A 87 -13.21 3.46 12.14
CA LYS A 87 -14.60 3.71 11.71
C LYS A 87 -15.45 2.44 11.68
N LEU A 88 -14.83 1.28 11.44
CA LEU A 88 -15.48 -0.02 11.46
C LEU A 88 -15.45 -0.70 12.84
N GLY A 89 -14.86 -0.06 13.84
CA GLY A 89 -14.73 -0.60 15.19
C GLY A 89 -13.53 -1.53 15.38
N PHE A 90 -12.59 -1.56 14.44
CA PHE A 90 -11.40 -2.39 14.48
C PHE A 90 -10.14 -1.57 14.70
N SER A 91 -9.11 -2.25 15.20
CA SER A 91 -7.73 -1.78 15.29
C SER A 91 -6.80 -2.69 14.49
N LYS A 92 -5.54 -2.32 14.37
CA LYS A 92 -4.50 -3.18 13.76
C LYS A 92 -4.29 -4.48 14.55
N ASP A 93 -4.56 -4.47 15.84
CA ASP A 93 -4.38 -5.64 16.71
C ASP A 93 -5.48 -6.70 16.52
N ASP A 94 -6.59 -6.33 15.90
CA ASP A 94 -7.71 -7.23 15.59
C ASP A 94 -7.50 -7.98 14.27
N ILE A 95 -6.54 -7.54 13.44
CA ILE A 95 -6.24 -8.20 12.17
C ILE A 95 -5.58 -9.56 12.44
N THR A 96 -6.21 -10.61 11.92
CA THR A 96 -5.73 -12.01 12.06
C THR A 96 -4.86 -12.45 10.89
N ASP A 97 -5.05 -11.86 9.72
CA ASP A 97 -4.37 -12.22 8.49
C ASP A 97 -4.06 -10.97 7.66
N VAL A 98 -2.87 -10.89 7.11
CA VAL A 98 -2.48 -9.90 6.10
C VAL A 98 -2.10 -10.65 4.83
N PHE A 99 -2.84 -10.43 3.76
CA PHE A 99 -2.55 -11.01 2.45
C PHE A 99 -1.96 -9.93 1.54
N LEU A 100 -0.73 -10.15 1.08
CA LEU A 100 -0.03 -9.24 0.17
C LEU A 100 -0.20 -9.74 -1.26
N THR A 101 -0.90 -8.97 -2.09
CA THR A 101 -1.14 -9.31 -3.50
C THR A 101 0.18 -9.38 -4.23
N HIS A 102 1.11 -8.45 -3.92
CA HIS A 102 2.49 -8.44 -4.37
C HIS A 102 3.33 -7.52 -3.46
N LEU A 103 4.65 -7.50 -3.67
CA LEU A 103 5.59 -6.85 -2.73
C LEU A 103 6.11 -5.49 -3.22
N HIS A 104 5.32 -4.74 -4.01
CA HIS A 104 5.62 -3.33 -4.28
C HIS A 104 5.30 -2.47 -3.05
N PHE A 105 6.04 -1.37 -2.92
CA PHE A 105 6.04 -0.52 -1.72
C PHE A 105 4.67 0.10 -1.40
N ASP A 106 3.86 0.37 -2.40
CA ASP A 106 2.51 0.93 -2.29
C ASP A 106 1.45 -0.10 -1.86
N HIS A 107 1.79 -1.40 -1.91
CA HIS A 107 0.96 -2.51 -1.46
C HIS A 107 1.42 -3.13 -0.14
N CYS A 108 2.73 -3.36 0.00
CA CYS A 108 3.27 -4.02 1.20
C CYS A 108 3.96 -3.06 2.18
N GLY A 109 4.09 -1.78 1.84
CA GLY A 109 4.87 -0.81 2.61
C GLY A 109 4.43 -0.65 4.06
N GLY A 110 3.11 -0.72 4.32
CA GLY A 110 2.54 -0.64 5.66
C GLY A 110 2.63 -1.92 6.49
N SER A 111 3.20 -3.01 5.94
CA SER A 111 3.32 -4.29 6.66
C SER A 111 4.29 -4.24 7.82
N VAL A 112 5.31 -3.40 7.75
CA VAL A 112 6.31 -3.20 8.80
C VAL A 112 6.42 -1.73 9.15
N VAL A 113 6.69 -1.46 10.42
CA VAL A 113 6.89 -0.11 10.98
C VAL A 113 8.16 -0.07 11.80
N TRP A 114 8.65 1.12 12.08
CA TRP A 114 9.70 1.29 13.08
C TRP A 114 9.20 0.87 14.46
N ASN A 115 10.08 0.29 15.27
CA ASN A 115 9.85 0.16 16.71
C ASN A 115 9.89 1.55 17.37
N GLU A 116 9.51 1.62 18.64
CA GLU A 116 9.44 2.88 19.40
C GLU A 116 10.79 3.63 19.46
N GLN A 117 11.90 2.90 19.50
CA GLN A 117 13.26 3.43 19.53
C GLN A 117 13.78 3.83 18.14
N LYS A 118 13.03 3.55 17.07
CA LYS A 118 13.41 3.76 15.66
C LYS A 118 14.78 3.15 15.27
N ASN A 119 15.16 2.04 15.87
CA ASN A 119 16.41 1.33 15.61
C ASN A 119 16.22 -0.05 14.96
N ALA A 120 14.97 -0.53 14.86
CA ALA A 120 14.62 -1.80 14.21
C ALA A 120 13.21 -1.75 13.63
N TYR A 121 12.93 -2.62 12.67
CA TYR A 121 11.58 -2.81 12.14
C TYR A 121 10.84 -3.90 12.93
N ARG A 122 9.53 -3.76 13.01
CA ARG A 122 8.62 -4.77 13.54
C ARG A 122 7.38 -4.92 12.65
N PRO A 123 6.69 -6.06 12.68
CA PRO A 123 5.40 -6.20 12.03
C PRO A 123 4.42 -5.13 12.54
N ASN A 124 3.67 -4.52 11.63
CA ASN A 124 2.65 -3.52 11.98
C ASN A 124 1.40 -4.18 12.57
N PHE A 125 1.05 -5.37 12.09
CA PHE A 125 -0.09 -6.18 12.54
C PHE A 125 0.47 -7.35 13.34
N LYS A 126 0.71 -7.12 14.63
CA LYS A 126 1.49 -8.04 15.51
C LYS A 126 0.82 -9.40 15.72
N ASN A 127 -0.52 -9.45 15.60
CA ASN A 127 -1.30 -10.67 15.81
C ASN A 127 -1.62 -11.41 14.50
N ALA A 128 -1.23 -10.85 13.36
CA ALA A 128 -1.59 -11.38 12.06
C ALA A 128 -0.56 -12.39 11.52
N ILE A 129 -1.05 -13.39 10.79
CA ILE A 129 -0.25 -14.19 9.88
C ILE A 129 -0.14 -13.44 8.56
N TYR A 130 1.08 -13.32 8.02
CA TYR A 130 1.31 -12.67 6.74
C TYR A 130 1.40 -13.71 5.63
N TRP A 131 0.65 -13.48 4.56
CA TRP A 131 0.54 -14.36 3.40
C TRP A 131 1.09 -13.67 2.16
N SER A 132 1.94 -14.37 1.42
CA SER A 132 2.40 -14.00 0.09
C SER A 132 2.67 -15.27 -0.70
N THR A 133 2.96 -15.15 -2.00
CA THR A 133 3.39 -16.31 -2.79
C THR A 133 4.91 -16.47 -2.75
N GLU A 134 5.38 -17.71 -2.84
CA GLU A 134 6.80 -18.03 -2.93
C GLU A 134 7.47 -17.28 -4.08
N ASN A 135 6.84 -17.26 -5.26
CA ASN A 135 7.35 -16.55 -6.43
C ASN A 135 7.55 -15.04 -6.17
N HIS A 136 6.60 -14.38 -5.49
CA HIS A 136 6.75 -12.96 -5.14
C HIS A 136 7.90 -12.75 -4.16
N TRP A 137 8.06 -13.65 -3.19
CA TRP A 137 9.14 -13.57 -2.22
C TRP A 137 10.49 -13.75 -2.89
N GLU A 138 10.67 -14.83 -3.68
CA GLU A 138 11.89 -15.08 -4.43
C GLU A 138 12.26 -13.92 -5.35
N TRP A 139 11.27 -13.40 -6.07
CA TRP A 139 11.47 -12.24 -6.92
C TRP A 139 11.90 -11.00 -6.12
N ALA A 140 11.31 -10.76 -4.96
CA ALA A 140 11.65 -9.62 -4.12
C ALA A 140 13.06 -9.70 -3.52
N VAL A 141 13.54 -10.89 -3.13
CA VAL A 141 14.83 -11.06 -2.45
C VAL A 141 15.99 -11.32 -3.40
N ASN A 142 15.74 -11.88 -4.57
CA ASN A 142 16.78 -12.32 -5.52
C ASN A 142 16.97 -11.40 -6.72
N GLN A 143 16.19 -10.33 -6.87
CA GLN A 143 16.33 -9.44 -8.02
C GLN A 143 17.59 -8.57 -7.96
N ILE A 144 18.39 -8.65 -9.03
CA ILE A 144 19.47 -7.71 -9.33
C ILE A 144 18.88 -6.59 -10.19
N GLY A 145 18.95 -5.35 -9.70
CA GLY A 145 18.53 -4.17 -10.46
C GLY A 145 17.02 -3.94 -10.47
N ARG A 146 16.47 -3.54 -9.34
CA ARG A 146 15.08 -3.06 -9.27
C ARG A 146 14.99 -1.70 -9.97
N ALA A 147 14.18 -1.64 -11.03
CA ALA A 147 13.54 -0.40 -11.35
C ALA A 147 12.54 -0.10 -10.22
N HIS A 148 12.95 0.73 -9.27
CA HIS A 148 12.01 1.31 -8.34
C HIS A 148 11.28 2.42 -9.10
N VAL A 149 10.09 2.12 -9.53
CA VAL A 149 9.14 3.14 -9.92
C VAL A 149 8.57 3.74 -8.66
#